data_2a11c00754a0043a4717f390e944237d
#
_entry.id   2a11c00754a0043a4717f390e944237d
#
_cell.length_a   1.000
_cell.length_b   1.000
_cell.length_c   1.000
_cell.angle_alpha   90.00
_cell.angle_beta   90.00
_cell.angle_gamma   90.00
#
_symmetry.space_group_name_H-M   'P 1'
#
loop_
_entity.id
_entity.type
_entity.pdbx_description
1 polymer ?
#
loop_
_entity_poly.entity_id
_entity_poly.type
_entity_poly.pdbx_seq_one_letter_code
_entity_poly.pdbx_strand_id
1 'polypeptide(L)'
;MKRKIAIIADGWRRHITYVWIRGCRNYIKEHELDIEISVFHSFGNFSRDEKFNAGEYNIIHLPDLSQFDGIILEVTNMLNQKKKQQIIQIIQESGVPAVSLLEKIPGLYHAGLDNYATMEQMVEHLIVAHSCKTLNYVGGPADSQENLLRWQAYEDVLQRYGIPLENDRIWNESYEVESGVRAFIHFQEKHLLPDAFVCANENIAVGLCHQAQQEGFKIPADFCVTGFDNFDKASYYRPRITTVSYEREVIAEAAMDLLVQIWGQNTTADCKMVPVQMLFQDSCGCKPEQVRSRSEYIEDRIFQEVREIDLHNEIMELKHLSLIHI
;
A
#
# COMPACT_ATOMS: atom_id res chain seq x y z
N MET A 1 -24.10 27.11 -2.16
CA MET A 1 -25.04 25.96 -2.21
C MET A 1 -24.31 24.79 -1.56
N LYS A 2 -24.89 24.18 -0.56
CA LYS A 2 -24.29 23.03 0.15
C LYS A 2 -24.14 21.87 -0.83
N ARG A 3 -22.92 21.32 -0.97
CA ARG A 3 -22.64 20.15 -1.82
C ARG A 3 -22.61 18.89 -0.98
N LYS A 4 -22.81 17.75 -1.63
CA LYS A 4 -22.79 16.42 -1.00
C LYS A 4 -21.78 15.52 -1.71
N ILE A 5 -20.92 14.86 -0.94
CA ILE A 5 -19.95 13.89 -1.44
C ILE A 5 -20.23 12.52 -0.83
N ALA A 6 -20.19 11.48 -1.66
CA ALA A 6 -20.14 10.10 -1.21
C ALA A 6 -18.70 9.59 -1.19
N ILE A 7 -18.22 9.07 -0.05
CA ILE A 7 -17.02 8.26 0.01
C ILE A 7 -17.46 6.79 -0.02
N ILE A 8 -17.04 6.07 -1.04
CA ILE A 8 -17.29 4.64 -1.22
C ILE A 8 -15.97 3.91 -1.08
N ALA A 9 -15.83 3.06 -0.04
CA ALA A 9 -14.58 2.38 0.26
C ALA A 9 -14.80 0.90 0.56
N ASP A 10 -13.83 0.06 0.18
CA ASP A 10 -13.87 -1.38 0.41
C ASP A 10 -13.74 -1.79 1.89
N GLY A 11 -13.29 -0.87 2.75
CA GLY A 11 -13.21 -1.08 4.19
C GLY A 11 -12.16 -2.09 4.64
N TRP A 12 -11.26 -2.53 3.75
CA TRP A 12 -10.22 -3.52 4.03
C TRP A 12 -9.45 -3.24 5.34
N ARG A 13 -9.16 -1.96 5.61
CA ARG A 13 -8.65 -1.51 6.91
C ARG A 13 -9.38 -0.24 7.34
N ARG A 14 -10.20 -0.32 8.38
CA ARG A 14 -11.02 0.81 8.86
C ARG A 14 -10.24 2.09 9.09
N HIS A 15 -9.03 2.00 9.65
CA HIS A 15 -8.20 3.19 9.90
C HIS A 15 -7.84 3.90 8.61
N ILE A 16 -7.69 3.20 7.48
CA ILE A 16 -7.46 3.82 6.17
C ILE A 16 -8.69 4.62 5.72
N THR A 17 -9.90 4.08 5.88
CA THR A 17 -11.13 4.85 5.60
C THR A 17 -11.20 6.13 6.44
N TYR A 18 -10.80 6.08 7.71
CA TYR A 18 -10.73 7.28 8.56
C TYR A 18 -9.68 8.29 8.08
N VAL A 19 -8.58 7.83 7.52
CA VAL A 19 -7.55 8.71 6.91
C VAL A 19 -8.15 9.46 5.72
N TRP A 20 -8.89 8.78 4.84
CA TRP A 20 -9.58 9.42 3.72
C TRP A 20 -10.59 10.47 4.18
N ILE A 21 -11.41 10.13 5.18
CA ILE A 21 -12.36 11.09 5.79
C ILE A 21 -11.63 12.29 6.37
N ARG A 22 -10.51 12.08 7.07
CA ARG A 22 -9.71 13.15 7.68
C ARG A 22 -9.13 14.08 6.63
N GLY A 23 -8.53 13.56 5.54
CA GLY A 23 -8.03 14.38 4.44
C GLY A 23 -9.14 15.21 3.79
N CYS A 24 -10.28 14.60 3.48
CA CYS A 24 -11.44 15.36 2.96
C CYS A 24 -11.88 16.48 3.91
N ARG A 25 -11.96 16.19 5.21
CA ARG A 25 -12.34 17.20 6.21
C ARG A 25 -11.32 18.31 6.38
N ASN A 26 -10.03 18.00 6.32
CA ASN A 26 -8.95 18.97 6.34
C ASN A 26 -9.11 19.96 5.18
N TYR A 27 -9.27 19.43 3.96
CA TYR A 27 -9.47 20.23 2.76
C TYR A 27 -10.71 21.13 2.86
N ILE A 28 -11.86 20.58 3.31
CA ILE A 28 -13.10 21.34 3.50
C ILE A 28 -12.89 22.48 4.49
N LYS A 29 -12.20 22.22 5.60
CA LYS A 29 -11.93 23.23 6.63
C LYS A 29 -10.98 24.32 6.15
N GLU A 30 -9.90 23.93 5.47
CA GLU A 30 -8.89 24.86 4.97
C GLU A 30 -9.45 25.84 3.92
N HIS A 31 -10.36 25.33 3.06
CA HIS A 31 -10.96 26.12 1.99
C HIS A 31 -12.35 26.68 2.33
N GLU A 32 -12.78 26.56 3.60
CA GLU A 32 -14.07 27.07 4.11
C GLU A 32 -15.29 26.63 3.27
N LEU A 33 -15.28 25.35 2.81
CA LEU A 33 -16.31 24.84 1.93
C LEU A 33 -17.54 24.32 2.71
N ASP A 34 -18.74 24.53 2.14
CA ASP A 34 -20.00 23.98 2.68
C ASP A 34 -20.30 22.64 1.99
N ILE A 35 -19.67 21.57 2.49
CA ILE A 35 -19.75 20.21 1.95
C ILE A 35 -20.14 19.21 3.03
N GLU A 36 -21.12 18.37 2.73
CA GLU A 36 -21.52 17.22 3.53
C GLU A 36 -20.89 15.94 2.98
N ILE A 37 -20.31 15.11 3.85
CA ILE A 37 -19.72 13.83 3.49
C ILE A 37 -20.60 12.70 4.03
N SER A 38 -21.00 11.78 3.15
CA SER A 38 -21.61 10.50 3.50
C SER A 38 -20.63 9.37 3.17
N VAL A 39 -20.45 8.42 4.08
CA VAL A 39 -19.48 7.34 3.94
C VAL A 39 -20.20 6.01 3.83
N PHE A 40 -19.92 5.29 2.77
CA PHE A 40 -20.41 3.95 2.48
C PHE A 40 -19.20 3.01 2.40
N HIS A 41 -18.95 2.26 3.45
CA HIS A 41 -17.83 1.33 3.47
C HIS A 41 -18.27 -0.02 4.03
N SER A 42 -17.71 -1.10 3.49
CA SER A 42 -17.81 -2.43 4.07
C SER A 42 -16.91 -2.57 5.29
N PHE A 43 -17.02 -3.66 6.04
CA PHE A 43 -16.10 -3.93 7.13
C PHE A 43 -14.79 -4.59 6.67
N GLY A 44 -14.68 -4.93 5.38
CA GLY A 44 -13.52 -5.60 4.82
C GLY A 44 -13.33 -7.04 5.31
N ASN A 45 -14.35 -7.60 5.98
CA ASN A 45 -14.31 -8.94 6.55
C ASN A 45 -14.78 -9.98 5.50
N PHE A 46 -14.19 -9.93 4.32
CA PHE A 46 -14.53 -10.86 3.26
C PHE A 46 -14.14 -12.29 3.65
N SER A 47 -15.08 -13.22 3.47
CA SER A 47 -14.90 -14.63 3.75
C SER A 47 -14.96 -15.46 2.49
N ARG A 48 -14.72 -16.78 2.61
CA ARG A 48 -14.97 -17.73 1.51
C ARG A 48 -16.44 -17.97 1.25
N ASP A 49 -17.33 -17.60 2.19
CA ASP A 49 -18.78 -17.71 2.04
C ASP A 49 -19.34 -16.49 1.30
N GLU A 50 -19.75 -16.70 0.05
CA GLU A 50 -20.35 -15.67 -0.81
C GLU A 50 -21.65 -15.08 -0.23
N LYS A 51 -22.40 -15.83 0.58
CA LYS A 51 -23.61 -15.33 1.22
C LYS A 51 -23.28 -14.30 2.29
N PHE A 52 -22.19 -14.53 3.04
CA PHE A 52 -21.67 -13.55 4.00
C PHE A 52 -21.20 -12.29 3.28
N ASN A 53 -20.45 -12.46 2.19
CA ASN A 53 -19.93 -11.34 1.41
C ASN A 53 -21.02 -10.51 0.75
N ALA A 54 -22.21 -11.06 0.50
CA ALA A 54 -23.33 -10.32 -0.08
C ALA A 54 -23.71 -9.09 0.76
N GLY A 55 -23.67 -9.20 2.09
CA GLY A 55 -23.89 -8.07 3.01
C GLY A 55 -22.84 -6.98 2.86
N GLU A 56 -21.57 -7.36 2.78
CA GLU A 56 -20.45 -6.44 2.60
C GLU A 56 -20.54 -5.64 1.29
N TYR A 57 -20.89 -6.31 0.18
CA TYR A 57 -21.04 -5.64 -1.11
C TYR A 57 -22.31 -4.79 -1.20
N ASN A 58 -23.40 -5.17 -0.52
CA ASN A 58 -24.66 -4.46 -0.60
C ASN A 58 -24.61 -3.04 -0.02
N ILE A 59 -23.70 -2.76 0.92
CA ILE A 59 -23.53 -1.42 1.48
C ILE A 59 -23.26 -0.40 0.38
N ILE A 60 -22.54 -0.78 -0.65
CA ILE A 60 -22.17 0.10 -1.76
C ILE A 60 -23.38 0.38 -2.69
N HIS A 61 -24.39 -0.46 -2.65
CA HIS A 61 -25.63 -0.27 -3.42
C HIS A 61 -26.71 0.53 -2.67
N LEU A 62 -26.46 0.93 -1.41
CA LEU A 62 -27.44 1.68 -0.61
C LEU A 62 -27.63 3.13 -1.07
N PRO A 63 -26.57 3.89 -1.46
CA PRO A 63 -26.76 5.28 -1.82
C PRO A 63 -27.48 5.45 -3.17
N ASP A 64 -28.43 6.37 -3.20
CA ASP A 64 -28.87 6.97 -4.46
C ASP A 64 -27.83 7.99 -4.90
N LEU A 65 -26.95 7.59 -5.82
CA LEU A 65 -25.82 8.39 -6.26
C LEU A 65 -26.24 9.71 -6.92
N SER A 66 -27.45 9.80 -7.46
CA SER A 66 -27.98 11.04 -8.07
C SER A 66 -28.15 12.20 -7.07
N GLN A 67 -28.12 11.90 -5.76
CA GLN A 67 -28.22 12.90 -4.71
C GLN A 67 -26.88 13.51 -4.31
N PHE A 68 -25.78 13.08 -4.91
CA PHE A 68 -24.43 13.54 -4.63
C PHE A 68 -23.88 14.40 -5.76
N ASP A 69 -23.06 15.38 -5.40
CA ASP A 69 -22.34 16.25 -6.34
C ASP A 69 -20.98 15.67 -6.74
N GLY A 70 -20.48 14.72 -5.97
CA GLY A 70 -19.19 14.06 -6.21
C GLY A 70 -19.05 12.74 -5.47
N ILE A 71 -18.19 11.86 -6.00
CA ILE A 71 -17.88 10.55 -5.43
C ILE A 71 -16.37 10.41 -5.28
N ILE A 72 -15.92 9.92 -4.12
CA ILE A 72 -14.56 9.46 -3.89
C ILE A 72 -14.63 7.94 -3.72
N LEU A 73 -13.91 7.22 -4.59
CA LEU A 73 -13.95 5.75 -4.68
C LEU A 73 -12.62 5.14 -4.28
N GLU A 74 -12.65 4.22 -3.31
CA GLU A 74 -11.50 3.39 -2.94
C GLU A 74 -11.93 1.92 -2.97
N VAL A 75 -11.38 1.15 -3.90
CA VAL A 75 -11.68 -0.28 -4.13
C VAL A 75 -10.42 -1.10 -4.43
N THR A 76 -9.27 -0.57 -4.06
CA THR A 76 -7.94 -1.14 -4.37
C THR A 76 -7.80 -2.58 -3.86
N ASN A 77 -8.33 -2.86 -2.66
CA ASN A 77 -8.21 -4.16 -2.00
C ASN A 77 -9.44 -5.07 -2.17
N MET A 78 -10.35 -4.72 -3.07
CA MET A 78 -11.53 -5.54 -3.30
C MET A 78 -11.17 -6.82 -4.07
N LEU A 79 -11.22 -7.95 -3.39
CA LEU A 79 -10.78 -9.25 -3.92
C LEU A 79 -11.66 -9.78 -5.06
N ASN A 80 -12.97 -9.52 -5.01
CA ASN A 80 -13.90 -10.00 -6.04
C ASN A 80 -13.95 -9.03 -7.22
N GLN A 81 -13.18 -9.31 -8.26
CA GLN A 81 -13.07 -8.46 -9.45
C GLN A 81 -14.41 -8.24 -10.15
N LYS A 82 -15.30 -9.23 -10.17
CA LYS A 82 -16.64 -9.08 -10.76
C LYS A 82 -17.47 -8.04 -10.00
N LYS A 83 -17.44 -8.08 -8.67
CA LYS A 83 -18.13 -7.10 -7.82
C LYS A 83 -17.52 -5.72 -7.94
N LYS A 84 -16.19 -5.62 -7.97
CA LYS A 84 -15.46 -4.38 -8.21
C LYS A 84 -15.90 -3.73 -9.53
N GLN A 85 -15.95 -4.48 -10.63
CA GLN A 85 -16.42 -3.98 -11.92
C GLN A 85 -17.88 -3.53 -11.90
N GLN A 86 -18.77 -4.26 -11.21
CA GLN A 86 -20.16 -3.83 -11.03
C GLN A 86 -20.27 -2.48 -10.32
N ILE A 87 -19.49 -2.26 -9.27
CA ILE A 87 -19.46 -0.99 -8.52
C ILE A 87 -18.96 0.15 -9.41
N ILE A 88 -17.86 -0.08 -10.13
CA ILE A 88 -17.30 0.90 -11.06
C ILE A 88 -18.33 1.28 -12.11
N GLN A 89 -19.03 0.30 -12.68
CA GLN A 89 -20.06 0.52 -13.69
C GLN A 89 -21.22 1.38 -13.13
N ILE A 90 -21.72 1.06 -11.94
CA ILE A 90 -22.80 1.84 -11.30
C ILE A 90 -22.38 3.31 -11.12
N ILE A 91 -21.12 3.54 -10.70
CA ILE A 91 -20.60 4.90 -10.52
C ILE A 91 -20.49 5.63 -11.86
N GLN A 92 -19.97 4.97 -12.89
CA GLN A 92 -19.87 5.56 -14.24
C GLN A 92 -21.25 5.87 -14.83
N GLU A 93 -22.23 4.98 -14.67
CA GLU A 93 -23.62 5.17 -15.13
C GLU A 93 -24.38 6.26 -14.37
N SER A 94 -23.98 6.58 -13.14
CA SER A 94 -24.58 7.66 -12.38
C SER A 94 -24.39 9.05 -12.98
N GLY A 95 -23.33 9.23 -13.79
CA GLY A 95 -22.95 10.52 -14.35
C GLY A 95 -22.43 11.53 -13.33
N VAL A 96 -22.30 11.15 -12.06
CA VAL A 96 -21.75 11.99 -11.01
C VAL A 96 -20.23 12.01 -11.14
N PRO A 97 -19.56 13.18 -11.05
CA PRO A 97 -18.11 13.25 -11.06
C PRO A 97 -17.50 12.37 -9.97
N ALA A 98 -16.59 11.45 -10.36
CA ALA A 98 -15.99 10.51 -9.44
C ALA A 98 -14.47 10.52 -9.54
N VAL A 99 -13.78 10.46 -8.38
CA VAL A 99 -12.33 10.37 -8.26
C VAL A 99 -11.97 9.03 -7.60
N SER A 100 -11.19 8.20 -8.29
CA SER A 100 -10.63 6.99 -7.71
C SER A 100 -9.37 7.30 -6.92
N LEU A 101 -9.20 6.66 -5.75
CA LEU A 101 -8.00 6.74 -4.94
C LEU A 101 -7.08 5.55 -5.24
N LEU A 102 -5.77 5.82 -5.30
CA LEU A 102 -4.67 4.85 -5.46
C LEU A 102 -4.69 4.11 -6.82
N GLU A 103 -5.76 3.45 -7.15
CA GLU A 103 -5.92 2.73 -8.42
C GLU A 103 -6.53 3.61 -9.50
N LYS A 104 -5.88 3.71 -10.66
CA LYS A 104 -6.41 4.45 -11.80
C LYS A 104 -7.49 3.64 -12.52
N ILE A 105 -8.73 4.16 -12.48
CA ILE A 105 -9.89 3.52 -13.09
C ILE A 105 -10.27 4.28 -14.38
N PRO A 106 -10.32 3.61 -15.56
CA PRO A 106 -10.71 4.26 -16.81
C PRO A 106 -12.07 4.95 -16.69
N GLY A 107 -12.13 6.20 -17.17
CA GLY A 107 -13.37 7.00 -17.13
C GLY A 107 -13.67 7.71 -15.81
N LEU A 108 -12.84 7.52 -14.78
CA LEU A 108 -12.88 8.30 -13.54
C LEU A 108 -11.64 9.21 -13.45
N TYR A 109 -11.78 10.30 -12.69
CA TYR A 109 -10.61 11.07 -12.25
C TYR A 109 -9.80 10.25 -11.25
N HIS A 110 -8.53 10.61 -11.04
CA HIS A 110 -7.63 9.82 -10.22
C HIS A 110 -6.79 10.67 -9.28
N ALA A 111 -6.67 10.25 -8.02
CA ALA A 111 -5.72 10.78 -7.05
C ALA A 111 -4.88 9.62 -6.46
N GLY A 112 -3.56 9.73 -6.51
CA GLY A 112 -2.68 8.66 -6.07
C GLY A 112 -1.21 9.07 -6.07
N LEU A 113 -0.32 8.08 -6.16
CA LEU A 113 1.12 8.27 -6.25
C LEU A 113 1.68 7.59 -7.50
N ASP A 114 2.85 8.05 -7.93
CA ASP A 114 3.56 7.42 -9.04
C ASP A 114 4.32 6.18 -8.54
N ASN A 115 3.63 5.04 -8.55
CA ASN A 115 4.19 3.75 -8.13
C ASN A 115 5.40 3.34 -8.97
N TYR A 116 5.38 3.63 -10.28
CA TYR A 116 6.46 3.28 -11.19
C TYR A 116 7.71 4.12 -10.89
N ALA A 117 7.64 5.44 -10.98
CA ALA A 117 8.80 6.30 -10.76
C ALA A 117 9.38 6.16 -9.34
N THR A 118 8.52 5.87 -8.36
CA THR A 118 8.93 5.66 -6.97
C THR A 118 9.71 4.34 -6.81
N MET A 119 9.21 3.24 -7.37
CA MET A 119 9.91 1.95 -7.31
C MET A 119 11.20 1.98 -8.15
N GLU A 120 11.19 2.67 -9.30
CA GLU A 120 12.38 2.90 -10.12
C GLU A 120 13.52 3.50 -9.29
N GLN A 121 13.26 4.57 -8.54
CA GLN A 121 14.23 5.20 -7.66
C GLN A 121 14.72 4.25 -6.55
N MET A 122 13.84 3.42 -6.00
CA MET A 122 14.18 2.46 -4.95
C MET A 122 15.15 1.38 -5.46
N VAL A 123 14.86 0.79 -6.62
CA VAL A 123 15.71 -0.25 -7.23
C VAL A 123 17.05 0.33 -7.69
N GLU A 124 17.03 1.50 -8.32
CA GLU A 124 18.23 2.19 -8.75
C GLU A 124 19.15 2.52 -7.57
N HIS A 125 18.59 2.94 -6.43
CA HIS A 125 19.35 3.17 -5.20
C HIS A 125 20.11 1.92 -4.73
N LEU A 126 19.48 0.75 -4.72
CA LEU A 126 20.14 -0.50 -4.35
C LEU A 126 21.33 -0.84 -5.27
N ILE A 127 21.16 -0.62 -6.56
CA ILE A 127 22.20 -0.91 -7.55
C ILE A 127 23.35 0.11 -7.46
N VAL A 128 23.04 1.41 -7.41
CA VAL A 128 24.05 2.48 -7.51
C VAL A 128 24.74 2.73 -6.17
N ALA A 129 23.95 2.84 -5.07
CA ALA A 129 24.52 3.19 -3.76
C ALA A 129 25.07 1.97 -3.01
N HIS A 130 24.48 0.78 -3.21
CA HIS A 130 24.87 -0.45 -2.50
C HIS A 130 25.53 -1.50 -3.39
N SER A 131 25.69 -1.24 -4.69
CA SER A 131 26.35 -2.14 -5.65
C SER A 131 25.73 -3.53 -5.74
N CYS A 132 24.41 -3.63 -5.48
CA CYS A 132 23.67 -4.88 -5.59
C CYS A 132 23.66 -5.37 -7.05
N LYS A 133 23.99 -6.64 -7.27
CA LYS A 133 24.07 -7.29 -8.59
C LYS A 133 23.02 -8.36 -8.77
N THR A 134 22.51 -8.89 -7.68
CA THR A 134 21.43 -9.88 -7.65
C THR A 134 20.29 -9.35 -6.79
N LEU A 135 19.10 -9.24 -7.37
CA LEU A 135 17.93 -8.74 -6.69
C LEU A 135 16.80 -9.76 -6.79
N ASN A 136 16.02 -9.91 -5.71
CA ASN A 136 14.78 -10.69 -5.73
C ASN A 136 13.60 -9.76 -5.52
N TYR A 137 12.57 -9.91 -6.34
CA TYR A 137 11.31 -9.19 -6.17
C TYR A 137 10.32 -9.99 -5.35
N VAL A 138 9.73 -9.37 -4.33
CA VAL A 138 8.68 -9.97 -3.51
C VAL A 138 7.44 -9.10 -3.61
N GLY A 139 6.57 -9.48 -4.54
CA GLY A 139 5.37 -8.75 -4.93
C GLY A 139 4.12 -9.11 -4.15
N GLY A 140 3.10 -8.26 -4.33
CA GLY A 140 1.73 -8.50 -3.90
C GLY A 140 0.93 -9.33 -4.90
N PRO A 141 -0.42 -9.24 -4.87
CA PRO A 141 -1.27 -9.93 -5.83
C PRO A 141 -0.91 -9.58 -7.27
N ALA A 142 -0.81 -10.60 -8.12
CA ALA A 142 -0.34 -10.44 -9.50
C ALA A 142 -1.28 -9.57 -10.38
N ASP A 143 -2.54 -9.43 -9.99
CA ASP A 143 -3.57 -8.62 -10.66
C ASP A 143 -3.72 -7.22 -10.04
N SER A 144 -2.96 -6.88 -9.01
CA SER A 144 -2.93 -5.53 -8.41
C SER A 144 -2.24 -4.55 -9.34
N GLN A 145 -2.91 -3.44 -9.69
CA GLN A 145 -2.33 -2.39 -10.53
C GLN A 145 -1.07 -1.78 -9.91
N GLU A 146 -1.05 -1.57 -8.58
CA GLU A 146 0.12 -1.08 -7.87
C GLU A 146 1.30 -2.05 -8.00
N ASN A 147 1.05 -3.36 -7.78
CA ASN A 147 2.08 -4.38 -7.94
C ASN A 147 2.62 -4.44 -9.36
N LEU A 148 1.75 -4.35 -10.37
CA LEU A 148 2.16 -4.37 -11.77
C LEU A 148 3.06 -3.18 -12.13
N LEU A 149 2.74 -1.97 -11.65
CA LEU A 149 3.56 -0.78 -11.89
C LEU A 149 4.91 -0.85 -11.16
N ARG A 150 4.92 -1.34 -9.90
CA ARG A 150 6.15 -1.56 -9.13
C ARG A 150 7.02 -2.64 -9.77
N TRP A 151 6.40 -3.72 -10.22
CA TRP A 151 7.06 -4.79 -10.96
C TRP A 151 7.69 -4.29 -12.27
N GLN A 152 6.94 -3.55 -13.07
CA GLN A 152 7.44 -2.99 -14.34
C GLN A 152 8.66 -2.10 -14.11
N ALA A 153 8.63 -1.24 -13.09
CA ALA A 153 9.76 -0.40 -12.74
C ALA A 153 11.00 -1.23 -12.35
N TYR A 154 10.81 -2.29 -11.54
CA TYR A 154 11.87 -3.23 -11.19
C TYR A 154 12.50 -3.87 -12.44
N GLU A 155 11.69 -4.41 -13.34
CA GLU A 155 12.13 -5.04 -14.60
C GLU A 155 12.91 -4.04 -15.48
N ASP A 156 12.38 -2.84 -15.70
CA ASP A 156 13.00 -1.82 -16.55
C ASP A 156 14.34 -1.34 -15.98
N VAL A 157 14.46 -1.21 -14.64
CA VAL A 157 15.73 -0.86 -14.01
C VAL A 157 16.76 -1.97 -14.15
N LEU A 158 16.39 -3.23 -13.92
CA LEU A 158 17.31 -4.36 -14.12
C LEU A 158 17.82 -4.39 -15.57
N GLN A 159 16.94 -4.23 -16.53
CA GLN A 159 17.31 -4.16 -17.94
C GLN A 159 18.27 -3.01 -18.23
N ARG A 160 18.01 -1.81 -17.69
CA ARG A 160 18.87 -0.61 -17.85
C ARG A 160 20.28 -0.82 -17.34
N TYR A 161 20.43 -1.54 -16.23
CA TYR A 161 21.73 -1.84 -15.62
C TYR A 161 22.36 -3.15 -16.09
N GLY A 162 21.73 -3.88 -17.03
CA GLY A 162 22.22 -5.13 -17.58
C GLY A 162 22.23 -6.28 -16.58
N ILE A 163 21.36 -6.23 -15.57
CA ILE A 163 21.16 -7.30 -14.59
C ILE A 163 20.13 -8.29 -15.17
N PRO A 164 20.45 -9.61 -15.26
CA PRO A 164 19.52 -10.59 -15.79
C PRO A 164 18.23 -10.69 -14.97
N LEU A 165 17.08 -10.67 -15.63
CA LEU A 165 15.81 -10.98 -15.01
C LEU A 165 15.63 -12.50 -14.99
N GLU A 166 15.61 -13.08 -13.79
CA GLU A 166 15.44 -14.52 -13.58
C GLU A 166 14.08 -14.80 -12.93
N ASN A 167 13.21 -15.59 -13.57
CA ASN A 167 11.87 -15.89 -13.07
C ASN A 167 11.87 -16.54 -11.68
N ASP A 168 12.92 -17.32 -11.37
CA ASP A 168 13.06 -17.98 -10.07
C ASP A 168 13.37 -17.01 -8.92
N ARG A 169 13.67 -15.73 -9.22
CA ARG A 169 13.92 -14.66 -8.26
C ARG A 169 12.68 -13.77 -7.99
N ILE A 170 11.51 -14.26 -8.40
CA ILE A 170 10.26 -13.53 -8.32
C ILE A 170 9.27 -14.31 -7.47
N TRP A 171 8.68 -13.63 -6.48
CA TRP A 171 7.61 -14.17 -5.66
C TRP A 171 6.44 -13.19 -5.68
N ASN A 172 5.24 -13.63 -6.04
CA ASN A 172 4.02 -12.83 -5.99
C ASN A 172 2.95 -13.59 -5.22
N GLU A 173 2.37 -12.97 -4.18
CA GLU A 173 1.32 -13.61 -3.41
C GLU A 173 0.33 -12.55 -2.86
N SER A 174 0.47 -12.14 -1.62
CA SER A 174 -0.37 -11.15 -0.95
C SER A 174 0.46 -10.01 -0.37
N TYR A 175 -0.19 -8.92 0.04
CA TYR A 175 0.46 -7.81 0.75
C TYR A 175 0.59 -8.04 2.27
N GLU A 176 0.42 -9.26 2.73
CA GLU A 176 0.46 -9.61 4.14
C GLU A 176 1.87 -10.05 4.60
N VAL A 177 2.08 -10.01 5.91
CA VAL A 177 3.36 -10.37 6.56
C VAL A 177 3.78 -11.80 6.20
N GLU A 178 2.82 -12.72 6.15
CA GLU A 178 3.07 -14.13 5.88
C GLU A 178 3.63 -14.38 4.48
N SER A 179 3.29 -13.54 3.49
CA SER A 179 3.85 -13.62 2.15
C SER A 179 5.36 -13.38 2.19
N GLY A 180 5.83 -12.41 2.98
CA GLY A 180 7.25 -12.16 3.20
C GLY A 180 7.96 -13.33 3.88
N VAL A 181 7.33 -13.95 4.89
CA VAL A 181 7.85 -15.16 5.57
C VAL A 181 8.03 -16.29 4.57
N ARG A 182 6.98 -16.60 3.79
CA ARG A 182 7.04 -17.70 2.79
C ARG A 182 8.02 -17.41 1.66
N ALA A 183 8.11 -16.17 1.21
CA ALA A 183 9.07 -15.77 0.19
C ALA A 183 10.52 -16.02 0.65
N PHE A 184 10.86 -15.64 1.89
CA PHE A 184 12.20 -15.88 2.42
C PHE A 184 12.53 -17.38 2.49
N ILE A 185 11.63 -18.19 3.05
CA ILE A 185 11.81 -19.66 3.14
C ILE A 185 12.03 -20.24 1.74
N HIS A 186 11.21 -19.85 0.76
CA HIS A 186 11.32 -20.32 -0.62
C HIS A 186 12.69 -20.02 -1.25
N PHE A 187 13.17 -18.77 -1.14
CA PHE A 187 14.46 -18.40 -1.71
C PHE A 187 15.64 -19.05 -0.98
N GLN A 188 15.54 -19.23 0.33
CA GLN A 188 16.55 -19.91 1.13
C GLN A 188 16.66 -21.40 0.75
N GLU A 189 15.52 -22.12 0.68
CA GLU A 189 15.48 -23.53 0.30
C GLU A 189 16.03 -23.78 -1.12
N LYS A 190 15.81 -22.83 -2.02
CA LYS A 190 16.33 -22.89 -3.39
C LYS A 190 17.77 -22.39 -3.56
N HIS A 191 18.42 -21.92 -2.50
CA HIS A 191 19.74 -21.29 -2.53
C HIS A 191 19.80 -20.06 -3.47
N LEU A 192 18.74 -19.27 -3.49
CA LEU A 192 18.57 -18.07 -4.33
C LEU A 192 18.57 -16.77 -3.51
N LEU A 193 19.32 -16.73 -2.40
CA LEU A 193 19.45 -15.49 -1.62
C LEU A 193 20.17 -14.42 -2.47
N PRO A 194 19.65 -13.18 -2.52
CA PRO A 194 20.17 -12.09 -3.34
C PRO A 194 21.11 -11.17 -2.55
N ASP A 195 21.65 -10.15 -3.22
CA ASP A 195 22.25 -8.98 -2.55
C ASP A 195 21.16 -8.07 -1.95
N ALA A 196 19.95 -8.03 -2.57
CA ALA A 196 18.84 -7.25 -2.06
C ALA A 196 17.46 -7.89 -2.37
N PHE A 197 16.55 -7.82 -1.40
CA PHE A 197 15.13 -8.07 -1.58
C PHE A 197 14.37 -6.75 -1.81
N VAL A 198 13.67 -6.65 -2.92
CA VAL A 198 12.78 -5.55 -3.26
C VAL A 198 11.35 -5.98 -2.95
N CYS A 199 10.81 -5.55 -1.82
CA CYS A 199 9.46 -5.90 -1.40
C CYS A 199 8.45 -4.85 -1.87
N ALA A 200 7.33 -5.31 -2.40
CA ALA A 200 6.30 -4.42 -2.91
C ALA A 200 5.61 -3.58 -1.82
N ASN A 201 5.64 -4.02 -0.56
CA ASN A 201 5.20 -3.20 0.57
C ASN A 201 5.96 -3.54 1.86
N GLU A 202 5.66 -2.80 2.94
CA GLU A 202 6.28 -2.99 4.24
C GLU A 202 5.89 -4.27 4.95
N ASN A 203 4.64 -4.72 4.88
CA ASN A 203 4.24 -5.96 5.55
C ASN A 203 5.08 -7.13 5.04
N ILE A 204 5.26 -7.21 3.71
CA ILE A 204 6.12 -8.20 3.08
C ILE A 204 7.55 -8.06 3.61
N ALA A 205 8.11 -6.83 3.62
CA ALA A 205 9.48 -6.58 4.07
C ALA A 205 9.67 -6.97 5.56
N VAL A 206 8.72 -6.64 6.42
CA VAL A 206 8.74 -7.00 7.85
C VAL A 206 8.70 -8.52 8.02
N GLY A 207 7.80 -9.21 7.33
CA GLY A 207 7.71 -10.67 7.39
C GLY A 207 8.98 -11.37 6.92
N LEU A 208 9.56 -10.89 5.83
CA LEU A 208 10.82 -11.39 5.29
C LEU A 208 11.98 -11.17 6.25
N CYS A 209 12.13 -9.95 6.78
CA CYS A 209 13.15 -9.62 7.76
C CYS A 209 13.01 -10.45 9.03
N HIS A 210 11.78 -10.62 9.53
CA HIS A 210 11.51 -11.43 10.73
C HIS A 210 11.99 -12.88 10.52
N GLN A 211 11.59 -13.52 9.44
CA GLN A 211 11.99 -14.90 9.16
C GLN A 211 13.51 -15.03 8.97
N ALA A 212 14.11 -14.11 8.22
CA ALA A 212 15.55 -14.09 8.02
C ALA A 212 16.34 -14.01 9.34
N GLN A 213 15.90 -13.12 10.25
CA GLN A 213 16.53 -12.96 11.57
C GLN A 213 16.35 -14.21 12.46
N GLN A 214 15.21 -14.91 12.38
CA GLN A 214 15.01 -16.19 13.08
C GLN A 214 15.98 -17.27 12.59
N GLU A 215 16.35 -17.25 11.31
CA GLU A 215 17.36 -18.14 10.71
C GLU A 215 18.80 -17.65 10.92
N GLY A 216 19.01 -16.55 11.66
CA GLY A 216 20.32 -16.04 12.02
C GLY A 216 20.96 -15.06 11.02
N PHE A 217 20.27 -14.66 9.97
CA PHE A 217 20.76 -13.67 9.01
C PHE A 217 20.76 -12.25 9.60
N LYS A 218 21.71 -11.45 9.14
CA LYS A 218 21.91 -10.06 9.58
C LYS A 218 21.60 -9.09 8.45
N ILE A 219 20.59 -8.27 8.61
CA ILE A 219 20.20 -7.25 7.64
C ILE A 219 20.79 -5.91 8.12
N PRO A 220 21.52 -5.19 7.29
CA PRO A 220 21.79 -5.39 5.85
C PRO A 220 23.08 -6.19 5.54
N ALA A 221 23.77 -6.76 6.53
CA ALA A 221 25.11 -7.32 6.34
C ALA A 221 25.13 -8.52 5.35
N ASP A 222 24.11 -9.36 5.37
CA ASP A 222 24.00 -10.53 4.49
C ASP A 222 23.25 -10.18 3.18
N PHE A 223 22.24 -9.33 3.26
CA PHE A 223 21.49 -8.77 2.14
C PHE A 223 20.69 -7.52 2.56
N CYS A 224 20.43 -6.63 1.62
CA CYS A 224 19.56 -5.48 1.81
C CYS A 224 18.08 -5.87 1.69
N VAL A 225 17.19 -5.07 2.33
CA VAL A 225 15.74 -5.22 2.18
C VAL A 225 15.10 -3.86 2.03
N THR A 226 14.17 -3.73 1.08
CA THR A 226 13.35 -2.53 0.93
C THR A 226 11.87 -2.87 1.02
N GLY A 227 11.07 -1.94 1.51
CA GLY A 227 9.62 -1.98 1.53
C GLY A 227 9.01 -0.79 0.80
N PHE A 228 7.71 -0.58 0.97
CA PHE A 228 6.95 0.51 0.37
C PHE A 228 5.76 0.84 1.29
N ASP A 229 5.25 2.10 1.30
CA ASP A 229 4.08 2.60 2.05
C ASP A 229 4.35 3.15 3.46
N ASN A 230 5.48 2.88 4.09
CA ASN A 230 5.83 3.34 5.44
C ASN A 230 4.70 3.16 6.48
N PHE A 231 4.16 1.94 6.58
CA PHE A 231 3.16 1.63 7.60
C PHE A 231 3.73 1.75 9.00
N ASP A 232 2.92 2.18 9.97
CA ASP A 232 3.31 2.37 11.37
C ASP A 232 4.10 1.20 11.96
N LYS A 233 3.75 -0.03 11.60
CA LYS A 233 4.44 -1.24 12.07
C LYS A 233 5.93 -1.27 11.69
N ALA A 234 6.26 -0.85 10.49
CA ALA A 234 7.64 -0.85 9.99
C ALA A 234 8.51 0.24 10.61
N SER A 235 7.91 1.34 11.05
CA SER A 235 8.63 2.45 11.67
C SER A 235 9.38 2.04 12.94
N TYR A 236 8.87 1.03 13.65
CA TYR A 236 9.45 0.51 14.89
C TYR A 236 10.20 -0.81 14.72
N TYR A 237 10.21 -1.39 13.51
CA TYR A 237 10.95 -2.62 13.23
C TYR A 237 12.47 -2.38 13.21
N ARG A 238 13.26 -3.41 13.52
CA ARG A 238 14.73 -3.35 13.45
C ARG A 238 15.27 -4.52 12.62
N PRO A 239 16.11 -4.20 11.59
CA PRO A 239 16.53 -2.84 11.16
C PRO A 239 15.36 -2.01 10.63
N ARG A 240 15.43 -0.67 10.72
CA ARG A 240 14.41 0.20 10.11
C ARG A 240 14.38 -0.04 8.60
N ILE A 241 13.19 -0.28 8.10
CA ILE A 241 12.99 -0.64 6.69
C ILE A 241 13.18 0.59 5.81
N THR A 242 14.07 0.50 4.83
CA THR A 242 14.15 1.46 3.71
C THR A 242 12.86 1.40 2.92
N THR A 243 12.19 2.54 2.74
CA THR A 243 10.82 2.59 2.27
C THR A 243 10.46 3.92 1.60
N VAL A 244 9.20 4.05 1.24
CA VAL A 244 8.60 5.26 0.70
C VAL A 244 7.52 5.76 1.63
N SER A 245 7.61 7.01 2.02
CA SER A 245 6.61 7.69 2.85
C SER A 245 5.78 8.66 2.03
N TYR A 246 4.50 8.68 2.29
CA TYR A 246 3.55 9.66 1.78
C TYR A 246 2.39 9.80 2.76
N GLU A 247 1.82 11.00 2.82
CA GLU A 247 0.66 11.25 3.66
C GLU A 247 -0.61 10.88 2.90
N ARG A 248 -1.30 9.86 3.37
CA ARG A 248 -2.54 9.38 2.73
C ARG A 248 -3.63 10.43 2.73
N GLU A 249 -3.69 11.27 3.77
CA GLU A 249 -4.59 12.42 3.83
C GLU A 249 -4.44 13.33 2.61
N VAL A 250 -3.21 13.55 2.15
CA VAL A 250 -2.93 14.40 0.99
C VAL A 250 -3.51 13.81 -0.30
N ILE A 251 -3.64 12.48 -0.40
CA ILE A 251 -4.32 11.84 -1.54
C ILE A 251 -5.82 12.18 -1.52
N ALA A 252 -6.45 12.14 -0.35
CA ALA A 252 -7.86 12.52 -0.21
C ALA A 252 -8.07 14.02 -0.45
N GLU A 253 -7.14 14.87 -0.01
CA GLU A 253 -7.14 16.31 -0.31
C GLU A 253 -6.99 16.56 -1.81
N ALA A 254 -6.12 15.81 -2.50
CA ALA A 254 -5.99 15.89 -3.96
C ALA A 254 -7.26 15.46 -4.69
N ALA A 255 -7.98 14.46 -4.17
CA ALA A 255 -9.28 14.06 -4.72
C ALA A 255 -10.35 15.13 -4.52
N MET A 256 -10.37 15.77 -3.34
CA MET A 256 -11.26 16.91 -3.07
C MET A 256 -10.96 18.08 -4.01
N ASP A 257 -9.69 18.39 -4.21
CA ASP A 257 -9.28 19.48 -5.11
C ASP A 257 -9.74 19.21 -6.56
N LEU A 258 -9.59 17.96 -7.05
CA LEU A 258 -10.14 17.57 -8.36
C LEU A 258 -11.64 17.79 -8.44
N LEU A 259 -12.43 17.36 -7.44
CA LEU A 259 -13.87 17.57 -7.43
C LEU A 259 -14.23 19.06 -7.45
N VAL A 260 -13.53 19.89 -6.67
CA VAL A 260 -13.75 21.34 -6.64
C VAL A 260 -13.43 21.98 -7.99
N GLN A 261 -12.33 21.57 -8.65
CA GLN A 261 -11.98 22.03 -10.00
C GLN A 261 -13.04 21.63 -11.04
N ILE A 262 -13.56 20.41 -10.96
CA ILE A 262 -14.63 19.93 -11.84
C ILE A 262 -15.89 20.80 -11.68
N TRP A 263 -16.31 21.05 -10.45
CA TRP A 263 -17.48 21.89 -10.18
C TRP A 263 -17.31 23.33 -10.64
N GLY A 264 -16.08 23.85 -10.58
CA GLY A 264 -15.72 25.18 -11.07
C GLY A 264 -15.49 25.26 -12.58
N GLN A 265 -15.58 24.14 -13.31
CA GLN A 265 -15.26 24.01 -14.73
C GLN A 265 -13.81 24.44 -15.07
N ASN A 266 -12.90 24.29 -14.11
CA ASN A 266 -11.49 24.68 -14.21
C ASN A 266 -10.54 23.47 -14.25
N THR A 267 -11.05 22.27 -14.54
CA THR A 267 -10.26 21.04 -14.55
C THR A 267 -9.23 21.08 -15.65
N THR A 268 -7.95 20.98 -15.29
CA THR A 268 -6.81 21.00 -16.21
C THR A 268 -6.21 19.61 -16.44
N ALA A 269 -6.53 18.64 -15.57
CA ALA A 269 -6.02 17.27 -15.64
C ALA A 269 -7.05 16.28 -15.08
N ASP A 270 -7.00 15.06 -15.56
CA ASP A 270 -7.81 13.93 -15.08
C ASP A 270 -7.17 13.17 -13.91
N CYS A 271 -5.94 13.54 -13.55
CA CYS A 271 -5.22 12.86 -12.48
C CYS A 271 -4.37 13.85 -11.65
N LYS A 272 -4.22 13.54 -10.37
CA LYS A 272 -3.39 14.29 -9.43
C LYS A 272 -2.52 13.34 -8.61
N MET A 273 -1.20 13.37 -8.89
CA MET A 273 -0.24 12.57 -8.13
C MET A 273 0.28 13.37 -6.93
N VAL A 274 0.35 12.71 -5.77
CA VAL A 274 0.91 13.33 -4.56
C VAL A 274 2.41 13.08 -4.49
N PRO A 275 3.17 13.99 -3.86
CA PRO A 275 4.60 13.80 -3.65
C PRO A 275 4.87 12.66 -2.69
N VAL A 276 5.97 11.94 -2.93
CA VAL A 276 6.48 10.88 -2.06
C VAL A 276 7.86 11.24 -1.54
N GLN A 277 8.22 10.72 -0.38
CA GLN A 277 9.56 10.87 0.20
C GLN A 277 10.22 9.49 0.31
N MET A 278 11.40 9.35 -0.28
CA MET A 278 12.24 8.17 -0.10
C MET A 278 12.87 8.20 1.29
N LEU A 279 12.72 7.12 2.05
CA LEU A 279 13.31 6.96 3.38
C LEU A 279 14.37 5.86 3.31
N PHE A 280 15.61 6.26 3.00
CA PHE A 280 16.74 5.32 3.02
C PHE A 280 17.21 5.10 4.46
N GLN A 281 17.15 3.85 4.92
CA GLN A 281 17.30 3.50 6.33
C GLN A 281 18.22 2.28 6.53
N ASP A 282 18.20 1.71 7.74
CA ASP A 282 19.14 0.67 8.17
C ASP A 282 19.09 -0.59 7.28
N SER A 283 17.92 -0.99 6.79
CA SER A 283 17.75 -2.26 6.07
C SER A 283 18.40 -2.31 4.68
N CYS A 284 18.75 -1.17 4.09
CA CYS A 284 19.61 -1.12 2.90
C CYS A 284 21.08 -0.78 3.23
N GLY A 285 21.39 -0.45 4.50
CA GLY A 285 22.72 -0.05 4.93
C GLY A 285 22.95 1.46 4.99
N CYS A 286 21.96 2.27 4.65
CA CYS A 286 22.02 3.71 4.83
C CYS A 286 21.89 4.07 6.32
N LYS A 287 22.68 5.06 6.74
CA LYS A 287 22.56 5.60 8.09
C LYS A 287 21.68 6.84 8.02
N PRO A 288 20.58 6.89 8.79
CA PRO A 288 19.79 8.13 8.86
C PRO A 288 20.60 9.27 9.45
N GLU A 289 20.46 10.44 8.89
CA GLU A 289 21.21 11.64 9.30
C GLU A 289 20.87 12.20 10.69
N GLN A 290 19.87 11.66 11.39
CA GLN A 290 19.42 12.20 12.68
C GLN A 290 19.99 11.43 13.87
N VAL A 291 20.72 12.17 14.73
CA VAL A 291 21.05 11.74 16.08
C VAL A 291 19.76 11.76 16.91
N ARG A 292 19.20 10.60 17.21
CA ARG A 292 18.00 10.48 18.05
C ARG A 292 18.32 10.81 19.50
N SER A 293 17.38 11.45 20.19
CA SER A 293 17.47 11.68 21.61
C SER A 293 17.43 10.34 22.39
N ARG A 294 17.99 10.33 23.60
CA ARG A 294 17.94 9.14 24.48
C ARG A 294 16.50 8.70 24.78
N SER A 295 15.58 9.65 24.85
CA SER A 295 14.15 9.39 25.07
C SER A 295 13.53 8.65 23.89
N GLU A 296 13.77 9.11 22.65
CA GLU A 296 13.29 8.45 21.43
C GLU A 296 13.86 7.04 21.29
N TYR A 297 15.12 6.81 21.71
CA TYR A 297 15.72 5.48 21.69
C TYR A 297 15.03 4.51 22.66
N ILE A 298 14.64 4.99 23.87
CA ILE A 298 13.93 4.18 24.86
C ILE A 298 12.51 3.88 24.41
N GLU A 299 11.80 4.87 23.86
CA GLU A 299 10.46 4.70 23.33
C GLU A 299 10.47 3.70 22.17
N ASP A 300 11.39 3.83 21.23
CA ASP A 300 11.58 2.89 20.11
C ASP A 300 11.81 1.45 20.61
N ARG A 301 12.63 1.27 21.66
CA ARG A 301 12.92 -0.04 22.21
C ARG A 301 11.69 -0.69 22.86
N ILE A 302 10.91 0.08 23.64
CA ILE A 302 9.68 -0.40 24.26
C ILE A 302 8.67 -0.79 23.16
N PHE A 303 8.49 0.07 22.17
CA PHE A 303 7.59 -0.21 21.04
C PHE A 303 8.04 -1.42 20.25
N GLN A 304 9.33 -1.62 20.03
CA GLN A 304 9.86 -2.80 19.35
C GLN A 304 9.53 -4.09 20.11
N GLU A 305 9.77 -4.13 21.41
CA GLU A 305 9.49 -5.31 22.25
C GLU A 305 7.99 -5.67 22.21
N VAL A 306 7.09 -4.69 22.30
CA VAL A 306 5.64 -4.91 22.20
C VAL A 306 5.25 -5.41 20.80
N ARG A 307 5.83 -4.85 19.76
CA ARG A 307 5.52 -5.22 18.37
C ARG A 307 6.04 -6.60 17.96
N GLU A 308 7.20 -7.00 18.46
CA GLU A 308 7.69 -8.36 18.23
C GLU A 308 6.74 -9.41 18.83
N ILE A 309 6.14 -9.10 19.99
CA ILE A 309 5.11 -9.95 20.61
C ILE A 309 3.85 -9.98 19.72
N ASP A 310 3.37 -8.84 19.26
CA ASP A 310 2.18 -8.75 18.42
C ASP A 310 2.37 -9.46 17.08
N LEU A 311 3.50 -9.21 16.42
CA LEU A 311 3.83 -9.86 15.15
C LEU A 311 3.98 -11.38 15.31
N HIS A 312 4.62 -11.83 16.40
CA HIS A 312 4.74 -13.25 16.69
C HIS A 312 3.38 -13.89 16.92
N ASN A 313 2.48 -13.23 17.65
CA ASN A 313 1.13 -13.70 17.90
C ASN A 313 0.30 -13.76 16.60
N GLU A 314 0.35 -12.72 15.76
CA GLU A 314 -0.30 -12.74 14.43
C GLU A 314 0.16 -13.93 13.59
N ILE A 315 1.47 -14.20 13.53
CA ILE A 315 2.03 -15.33 12.78
C ILE A 315 1.63 -16.68 13.39
N MET A 316 1.58 -16.77 14.72
CA MET A 316 1.19 -18.00 15.41
C MET A 316 -0.31 -18.32 15.28
N GLU A 317 -1.18 -17.32 15.34
CA GLU A 317 -2.62 -17.49 15.10
C GLU A 317 -2.89 -18.04 13.70
N LEU A 318 -2.17 -17.54 12.69
CA LEU A 318 -2.31 -17.98 11.31
C LEU A 318 -1.77 -19.40 11.10
N LYS A 319 -0.67 -19.79 11.75
CA LYS A 319 -0.20 -21.18 11.76
C LYS A 319 -1.24 -22.11 12.39
N HIS A 320 -1.92 -21.69 13.46
CA HIS A 320 -3.00 -22.48 14.06
C HIS A 320 -4.22 -22.60 13.13
N LEU A 321 -4.60 -21.53 12.44
CA LEU A 321 -5.69 -21.58 11.46
C LEU A 321 -5.39 -22.49 10.26
N SER A 322 -4.14 -22.54 9.82
CA SER A 322 -3.71 -23.45 8.74
C SER A 322 -3.69 -24.91 9.15
N LEU A 323 -3.49 -25.22 10.44
CA LEU A 323 -3.51 -26.59 10.98
C LEU A 323 -4.94 -27.13 11.24
N ILE A 324 -5.93 -26.25 11.35
CA ILE A 324 -7.35 -26.65 11.54
C ILE A 324 -8.01 -27.02 10.19
N HIS A 325 -7.38 -26.75 9.06
CA HIS A 325 -7.91 -27.01 7.72
C HIS A 325 -7.22 -28.20 6.98
N ILE A 326 -6.49 -29.04 7.69
CA ILE A 326 -6.06 -30.38 7.28
C ILE A 326 -6.88 -31.41 8.04
#